data_2566597168f5f51821614122e1c7754e
#
_entry.id   2566597168f5f51821614122e1c7754e
#
_cell.length_a   1.000
_cell.length_b   1.000
_cell.length_c   1.000
_cell.angle_alpha   90.00
_cell.angle_beta   90.00
_cell.angle_gamma   90.00
#
_symmetry.space_group_name_H-M   'P 1'
#
loop_
_entity.id
_entity.type
_entity.pdbx_description
1 polymer ?
#
loop_
_entity_poly.entity_id
_entity_poly.type
_entity_poly.pdbx_seq_one_letter_code
_entity_poly.pdbx_strand_id
1 'polypeptide(L)'
;MCIRDSHEAAVRVMGRTATGVRGITLDNDGQDEVIGMICIKDLETESVMVVSEQGYGKRSEIEDYRKTNRGGKGVKTMNITEKTGKLVTIKSVTDENDLMIINKSGITIRLKVADVRIMGRATQGVRLINLEKRNDQIGSVCKVMTESLEDEIPTEETEGTIVSDLSNDCLLYTSPSPRDRTRS
;
A
#
# COMPACT_ATOMS: atom_id res chain seq x y z
N MET A 1 11.46 -1.89 14.50
CA MET A 1 10.87 -2.26 13.19
C MET A 1 11.93 -2.29 12.12
N CYS A 2 12.03 -3.37 11.34
CA CYS A 2 13.07 -3.57 10.35
C CYS A 2 12.49 -3.90 8.98
N ILE A 3 13.15 -3.43 7.92
CA ILE A 3 12.92 -3.82 6.53
C ILE A 3 14.10 -4.67 6.10
N ARG A 4 13.81 -5.73 5.35
CA ARG A 4 14.81 -6.54 4.71
C ARG A 4 14.63 -6.49 3.19
N ASP A 5 15.64 -6.03 2.52
CA ASP A 5 15.68 -5.98 1.05
C ASP A 5 16.54 -7.12 0.49
N SER A 6 16.10 -7.72 -0.63
CA SER A 6 16.86 -8.70 -1.39
C SER A 6 16.36 -8.75 -2.83
N HIS A 7 17.27 -9.10 -3.73
CA HIS A 7 16.92 -9.31 -5.14
C HIS A 7 15.96 -10.50 -5.31
N GLU A 8 14.97 -10.37 -6.20
CA GLU A 8 13.97 -11.43 -6.43
C GLU A 8 14.59 -12.75 -6.91
N ALA A 9 15.63 -12.68 -7.75
CA ALA A 9 16.37 -13.85 -8.23
C ALA A 9 16.98 -14.71 -7.09
N ALA A 10 17.12 -14.13 -5.87
CA ALA A 10 17.49 -14.91 -4.70
C ALA A 10 16.38 -15.86 -4.21
N VAL A 11 15.16 -15.75 -4.73
CA VAL A 11 14.04 -16.64 -4.44
C VAL A 11 13.90 -17.62 -5.59
N ARG A 12 14.28 -18.87 -5.37
CA ARG A 12 14.14 -19.90 -6.41
C ARG A 12 12.67 -20.19 -6.73
N VAL A 13 12.36 -20.49 -7.96
CA VAL A 13 11.04 -20.98 -8.36
C VAL A 13 10.77 -22.32 -7.71
N MET A 14 9.62 -22.47 -7.08
CA MET A 14 9.23 -23.67 -6.33
C MET A 14 7.82 -24.11 -6.72
N GLY A 15 7.59 -25.44 -6.64
CA GLY A 15 6.28 -26.01 -6.90
C GLY A 15 5.23 -25.65 -5.83
N ARG A 16 3.97 -25.92 -6.14
CA ARG A 16 2.80 -25.57 -5.30
C ARG A 16 2.88 -26.11 -3.87
N THR A 17 3.43 -27.30 -3.68
CA THR A 17 3.51 -28.01 -2.39
C THR A 17 4.77 -27.69 -1.57
N ALA A 18 5.64 -26.82 -2.07
CA ALA A 18 6.85 -26.46 -1.36
C ALA A 18 6.57 -25.57 -0.15
N THR A 19 7.27 -25.83 0.96
CA THR A 19 7.15 -25.04 2.20
C THR A 19 7.63 -23.60 2.04
N GLY A 20 8.36 -23.30 0.98
CA GLY A 20 8.94 -21.98 0.76
C GLY A 20 10.32 -21.80 1.37
N VAL A 21 10.81 -20.58 1.36
CA VAL A 21 12.10 -20.20 1.94
C VAL A 21 11.92 -19.05 2.92
N ARG A 22 12.73 -19.05 3.97
CA ARG A 22 12.68 -18.01 4.98
C ARG A 22 13.02 -16.65 4.36
N GLY A 23 12.08 -15.72 4.40
CA GLY A 23 12.24 -14.33 3.92
C GLY A 23 12.99 -13.48 4.92
N ILE A 24 12.56 -13.43 6.16
CA ILE A 24 13.09 -12.60 7.24
C ILE A 24 13.13 -13.43 8.54
N THR A 25 14.05 -13.12 9.44
CA THR A 25 14.05 -13.67 10.81
C THR A 25 13.37 -12.68 11.74
N LEU A 26 12.30 -13.13 12.36
CA LEU A 26 11.59 -12.41 13.43
C LEU A 26 12.24 -12.74 14.79
N ASP A 27 12.11 -11.85 15.76
CA ASP A 27 12.54 -12.13 17.11
C ASP A 27 11.61 -13.18 17.76
N ASN A 28 12.18 -14.04 18.59
CA ASN A 28 11.49 -15.23 19.12
C ASN A 28 10.43 -14.92 20.19
N ASP A 29 10.30 -13.65 20.60
CA ASP A 29 9.37 -13.24 21.66
C ASP A 29 7.89 -13.27 21.24
N GLY A 30 7.60 -13.70 20.00
CA GLY A 30 6.23 -13.82 19.48
C GLY A 30 5.50 -12.49 19.27
N GLN A 31 6.18 -11.38 19.47
CA GLN A 31 5.60 -10.03 19.29
C GLN A 31 5.89 -9.42 17.92
N ASP A 32 6.85 -9.98 17.18
CA ASP A 32 7.22 -9.52 15.84
C ASP A 32 6.35 -10.20 14.78
N GLU A 33 5.83 -9.40 13.87
CA GLU A 33 5.03 -9.86 12.74
C GLU A 33 5.44 -9.17 11.44
N VAL A 34 5.19 -9.83 10.31
CA VAL A 34 5.38 -9.26 8.98
C VAL A 34 4.14 -8.49 8.59
N ILE A 35 4.22 -7.18 8.52
CA ILE A 35 3.10 -6.28 8.20
C ILE A 35 2.88 -6.09 6.70
N GLY A 36 3.86 -6.41 5.87
CA GLY A 36 3.73 -6.26 4.42
C GLY A 36 4.98 -6.59 3.66
N MET A 37 4.82 -6.68 2.35
CA MET A 37 5.86 -6.87 1.36
C MET A 37 5.58 -5.96 0.18
N ILE A 38 6.61 -5.37 -0.38
CA ILE A 38 6.54 -4.56 -1.60
C ILE A 38 7.54 -5.11 -2.63
N CYS A 39 7.18 -4.97 -3.89
CA CYS A 39 8.07 -5.22 -5.01
C CYS A 39 8.48 -3.88 -5.60
N ILE A 40 9.77 -3.62 -5.70
CA ILE A 40 10.33 -2.41 -6.26
C ILE A 40 10.75 -2.74 -7.68
N LYS A 41 10.25 -1.97 -8.63
CA LYS A 41 10.55 -2.14 -10.05
C LYS A 41 11.64 -1.19 -10.51
N ASP A 42 11.58 0.04 -10.02
CA ASP A 42 12.50 1.10 -10.40
C ASP A 42 13.12 1.72 -9.14
N LEU A 43 14.45 1.72 -9.09
CA LEU A 43 15.21 2.24 -7.94
C LEU A 43 15.30 3.77 -7.93
N GLU A 44 15.17 4.41 -9.10
CA GLU A 44 15.35 5.85 -9.23
C GLU A 44 14.08 6.64 -8.94
N THR A 45 12.93 6.10 -9.35
CA THR A 45 11.64 6.80 -9.24
C THR A 45 10.83 6.39 -8.02
N GLU A 46 11.00 5.16 -7.54
CA GLU A 46 10.26 4.65 -6.40
C GLU A 46 10.95 4.95 -5.07
N SER A 47 10.14 5.13 -4.05
CA SER A 47 10.59 5.31 -2.66
C SER A 47 9.73 4.48 -1.70
N VAL A 48 10.26 4.21 -0.54
CA VAL A 48 9.59 3.42 0.50
C VAL A 48 8.82 4.35 1.43
N MET A 49 7.51 4.21 1.46
CA MET A 49 6.61 4.89 2.39
C MET A 49 6.18 3.94 3.49
N VAL A 50 6.37 4.36 4.75
CA VAL A 50 5.89 3.64 5.93
C VAL A 50 4.98 4.54 6.76
N VAL A 51 3.91 3.95 7.30
CA VAL A 51 2.91 4.67 8.10
C VAL A 51 2.62 3.89 9.38
N SER A 52 2.51 4.62 10.49
CA SER A 52 2.27 4.07 11.83
C SER A 52 0.87 4.37 12.36
N GLU A 53 0.44 3.65 13.38
CA GLU A 53 -0.91 3.74 13.96
C GLU A 53 -1.30 5.15 14.41
N GLN A 54 -0.35 5.90 14.96
CA GLN A 54 -0.60 7.23 15.53
C GLN A 54 -0.52 8.38 14.49
N GLY A 55 -0.58 8.03 13.20
CA GLY A 55 -0.59 9.03 12.13
C GLY A 55 0.78 9.59 11.75
N TYR A 56 1.85 8.94 12.17
CA TYR A 56 3.20 9.27 11.71
C TYR A 56 3.57 8.43 10.51
N GLY A 57 4.25 9.04 9.56
CA GLY A 57 4.78 8.34 8.41
C GLY A 57 6.05 8.99 7.91
N LYS A 58 6.74 8.28 7.08
CA LYS A 58 7.92 8.81 6.40
C LYS A 58 8.13 8.14 5.05
N ARG A 59 8.76 8.88 4.18
CA ARG A 59 9.27 8.45 2.90
C ARG A 59 10.78 8.32 2.99
N SER A 60 11.36 7.24 2.49
CA SER A 60 12.81 7.00 2.46
C SER A 60 13.21 6.51 1.08
N GLU A 61 14.41 6.84 0.67
CA GLU A 61 15.00 6.29 -0.56
C GLU A 61 15.29 4.81 -0.40
N ILE A 62 15.23 4.08 -1.50
CA ILE A 62 15.49 2.63 -1.50
C ILE A 62 16.97 2.36 -1.20
N GLU A 63 17.87 3.23 -1.64
CA GLU A 63 19.31 3.12 -1.42
C GLU A 63 19.71 3.14 0.07
N ASP A 64 18.88 3.74 0.92
CA ASP A 64 19.06 3.70 2.38
C ASP A 64 18.99 2.26 2.93
N TYR A 65 18.40 1.32 2.19
CA TYR A 65 18.23 -0.08 2.57
C TYR A 65 19.23 -0.96 1.84
N ARG A 66 20.26 -1.39 2.57
CA ARG A 66 21.24 -2.31 1.97
C ARG A 66 20.58 -3.63 1.54
N LYS A 67 20.90 -4.11 0.37
CA LYS A 67 20.54 -5.45 -0.10
C LYS A 67 21.24 -6.49 0.77
N THR A 68 20.49 -7.42 1.32
CA THR A 68 20.98 -8.47 2.23
C THR A 68 20.50 -9.84 1.78
N ASN A 69 21.21 -10.88 2.24
CA ASN A 69 20.77 -12.25 2.01
C ASN A 69 19.44 -12.52 2.74
N ARG A 70 18.67 -13.48 2.23
CA ARG A 70 17.41 -13.92 2.84
C ARG A 70 17.63 -14.45 4.25
N GLY A 71 16.58 -14.37 5.06
CA GLY A 71 16.60 -14.89 6.42
C GLY A 71 17.32 -14.03 7.44
N GLY A 72 17.84 -12.85 7.05
CA GLY A 72 18.41 -11.89 8.00
C GLY A 72 17.34 -11.14 8.79
N LYS A 73 17.75 -10.42 9.86
CA LYS A 73 16.85 -9.58 10.68
C LYS A 73 16.44 -8.28 10.00
N GLY A 74 17.12 -7.87 8.93
CA GLY A 74 16.87 -6.61 8.23
C GLY A 74 17.53 -5.39 8.84
N VAL A 75 17.18 -4.21 8.33
CA VAL A 75 17.69 -2.89 8.76
C VAL A 75 16.56 -2.05 9.34
N LYS A 76 16.87 -1.31 10.41
CA LYS A 76 15.90 -0.44 11.08
C LYS A 76 15.41 0.64 10.10
N THR A 77 14.09 0.74 9.95
CA THR A 77 13.47 1.72 9.06
C THR A 77 12.85 2.90 9.81
N MET A 78 12.22 2.66 10.94
CA MET A 78 11.56 3.71 11.73
C MET A 78 11.82 3.50 13.21
N ASN A 79 11.99 4.60 13.93
CA ASN A 79 12.07 4.55 15.38
C ASN A 79 10.67 4.54 15.96
N ILE A 80 10.29 3.39 16.53
CA ILE A 80 8.99 3.20 17.17
C ILE A 80 9.09 3.68 18.61
N THR A 81 8.18 4.57 19.00
CA THR A 81 7.99 5.11 20.33
C THR A 81 6.52 5.03 20.68
N GLU A 82 6.14 5.26 21.93
CA GLU A 82 4.74 5.37 22.34
C GLU A 82 3.97 6.41 21.51
N LYS A 83 4.65 7.48 21.11
CA LYS A 83 4.07 8.55 20.29
C LYS A 83 3.78 8.14 18.86
N THR A 84 4.60 7.28 18.26
CA THR A 84 4.40 6.84 16.86
C THR A 84 3.50 5.63 16.78
N GLY A 85 3.46 4.79 17.79
CA GLY A 85 2.77 3.52 17.78
C GLY A 85 3.43 2.49 16.85
N LYS A 86 2.79 1.36 16.65
CA LYS A 86 3.25 0.29 15.75
C LYS A 86 3.11 0.72 14.29
N LEU A 87 3.87 0.08 13.40
CA LEU A 87 3.69 0.29 11.97
C LEU A 87 2.46 -0.48 11.46
N VAL A 88 1.70 0.18 10.60
CA VAL A 88 0.49 -0.38 9.99
C VAL A 88 0.79 -0.87 8.58
N THR A 89 1.58 -0.14 7.82
CA THR A 89 1.80 -0.49 6.40
C THR A 89 3.13 -0.02 5.85
N ILE A 90 3.53 -0.69 4.77
CA ILE A 90 4.62 -0.32 3.88
C ILE A 90 4.10 -0.26 2.45
N LYS A 91 4.47 0.76 1.69
CA LYS A 91 4.12 0.94 0.27
C LYS A 91 5.31 1.43 -0.53
N SER A 92 5.39 1.00 -1.79
CA SER A 92 6.25 1.63 -2.78
C SER A 92 5.47 2.75 -3.46
N VAL A 93 6.04 3.95 -3.49
CA VAL A 93 5.38 5.16 -3.97
C VAL A 93 6.31 5.97 -4.87
N THR A 94 5.71 6.71 -5.79
CA THR A 94 6.36 7.72 -6.63
C THR A 94 5.81 9.11 -6.31
N ASP A 95 6.40 10.18 -6.81
CA ASP A 95 5.90 11.55 -6.62
C ASP A 95 4.50 11.79 -7.21
N GLU A 96 4.15 11.01 -8.24
CA GLU A 96 2.85 11.10 -8.92
C GLU A 96 1.71 10.40 -8.15
N ASN A 97 2.02 9.71 -7.08
CA ASN A 97 1.00 8.98 -6.34
C ASN A 97 0.39 9.82 -5.23
N ASP A 98 -0.85 9.48 -4.90
CA ASP A 98 -1.53 9.95 -3.70
C ASP A 98 -1.67 8.80 -2.70
N LEU A 99 -1.72 9.16 -1.43
CA LEU A 99 -2.04 8.24 -0.35
C LEU A 99 -3.44 8.52 0.17
N MET A 100 -4.23 7.47 0.23
CA MET A 100 -5.51 7.49 0.92
C MET A 100 -5.36 6.77 2.26
N ILE A 101 -5.52 7.50 3.33
CA ILE A 101 -5.37 7.02 4.71
C ILE A 101 -6.76 6.92 5.32
N ILE A 102 -7.07 5.76 5.88
CA ILE A 102 -8.36 5.46 6.48
C ILE A 102 -8.13 5.15 7.96
N ASN A 103 -8.82 5.86 8.83
CA ASN A 103 -8.77 5.65 10.26
C ASN A 103 -9.74 4.52 10.69
N LYS A 104 -9.57 4.00 11.90
CA LYS A 104 -10.49 2.99 12.46
C LYS A 104 -11.92 3.53 12.63
N SER A 105 -12.08 4.84 12.83
CA SER A 105 -13.40 5.50 12.85
C SER A 105 -14.05 5.71 11.49
N GLY A 106 -13.40 5.31 10.38
CA GLY A 106 -13.91 5.45 9.01
C GLY A 106 -13.63 6.78 8.33
N ILE A 107 -12.87 7.69 8.96
CA ILE A 107 -12.46 8.94 8.33
C ILE A 107 -11.38 8.65 7.30
N THR A 108 -11.58 9.15 6.09
CA THR A 108 -10.64 9.00 4.98
C THR A 108 -10.01 10.33 4.64
N ILE A 109 -8.71 10.34 4.47
CA ILE A 109 -7.93 11.52 4.08
C ILE A 109 -7.04 11.15 2.89
N ARG A 110 -7.02 12.01 1.88
CA ARG A 110 -6.14 11.91 0.72
C ARG A 110 -5.03 12.96 0.84
N LEU A 111 -3.79 12.55 0.61
CA LEU A 111 -2.64 13.44 0.61
C LEU A 111 -1.68 13.03 -0.52
N LYS A 112 -1.01 14.02 -1.11
CA LYS A 112 -0.01 13.79 -2.15
C LYS A 112 1.28 13.25 -1.56
N VAL A 113 1.88 12.26 -2.21
CA VAL A 113 3.18 11.73 -1.80
C VAL A 113 4.28 12.77 -1.93
N ALA A 114 4.19 13.64 -2.96
CA ALA A 114 5.15 14.73 -3.18
C ALA A 114 5.27 15.69 -1.98
N ASP A 115 4.19 15.88 -1.20
CA ASP A 115 4.20 16.73 0.00
C ASP A 115 4.94 16.08 1.18
N VAL A 116 5.20 14.78 1.11
CA VAL A 116 5.93 14.05 2.14
C VAL A 116 7.42 14.06 1.83
N ARG A 117 8.18 14.81 2.61
CA ARG A 117 9.62 14.89 2.42
C ARG A 117 10.31 13.54 2.57
N ILE A 118 11.36 13.33 1.79
CA ILE A 118 12.24 12.18 1.91
C ILE A 118 13.11 12.35 3.16
N MET A 119 13.23 11.28 3.94
CA MET A 119 13.96 11.27 5.21
C MET A 119 14.78 9.99 5.33
N GLY A 120 15.98 10.12 5.86
CA GLY A 120 16.83 8.97 6.14
C GLY A 120 16.14 7.95 7.07
N ARG A 121 16.56 6.69 6.98
CA ARG A 121 16.03 5.63 7.86
C ARG A 121 16.33 5.90 9.34
N ALA A 122 15.68 5.17 10.23
CA ALA A 122 15.77 5.29 11.69
C ALA A 122 15.31 6.63 12.28
N THR A 123 14.61 7.48 11.52
CA THR A 123 13.91 8.66 12.03
C THR A 123 12.51 8.29 12.52
N GLN A 124 11.87 9.18 13.28
CA GLN A 124 10.48 9.00 13.74
C GLN A 124 9.43 9.29 12.64
N GLY A 125 9.84 9.94 11.55
CA GLY A 125 8.93 10.40 10.52
C GLY A 125 8.27 11.74 10.86
N VAL A 126 7.31 12.13 10.01
CA VAL A 126 6.49 13.33 10.15
C VAL A 126 5.05 12.94 10.48
N ARG A 127 4.31 13.83 11.12
CA ARG A 127 2.89 13.63 11.37
C ARG A 127 2.12 13.89 10.06
N LEU A 128 1.50 12.85 9.52
CA LEU A 128 0.65 12.92 8.34
C LEU A 128 -0.77 13.39 8.71
N ILE A 129 -1.25 12.91 9.85
CA ILE A 129 -2.58 13.21 10.37
C ILE A 129 -2.50 13.45 11.88
N ASN A 130 -3.31 14.38 12.39
CA ASN A 130 -3.46 14.61 13.82
C ASN A 130 -4.64 13.79 14.36
N LEU A 131 -4.33 12.68 15.03
CA LEU A 131 -5.30 11.74 15.61
C LEU A 131 -5.51 11.96 17.12
N GLU A 132 -4.64 12.74 17.79
CA GLU A 132 -4.64 12.92 19.24
C GLU A 132 -5.99 13.41 19.78
N LYS A 133 -6.64 14.34 19.07
CA LYS A 133 -7.92 14.93 19.50
C LYS A 133 -9.08 13.93 19.56
N ARG A 134 -8.99 12.81 18.82
CA ARG A 134 -10.06 11.82 18.68
C ARG A 134 -9.72 10.47 19.28
N ASN A 135 -8.51 10.31 19.81
CA ASN A 135 -7.98 9.04 20.31
C ASN A 135 -8.19 7.89 19.28
N ASP A 136 -7.95 8.20 18.01
CA ASP A 136 -8.17 7.30 16.87
C ASP A 136 -6.83 6.75 16.36
N GLN A 137 -6.90 5.74 15.52
CA GLN A 137 -5.73 5.07 14.97
C GLN A 137 -5.92 4.86 13.46
N ILE A 138 -4.80 4.80 12.73
CA ILE A 138 -4.85 4.43 11.32
C ILE A 138 -5.21 2.96 11.21
N GLY A 139 -6.24 2.66 10.40
CA GLY A 139 -6.68 1.31 10.09
C GLY A 139 -6.06 0.77 8.81
N SER A 140 -5.96 1.59 7.76
CA SER A 140 -5.45 1.18 6.45
C SER A 140 -4.88 2.35 5.67
N VAL A 141 -3.98 2.05 4.73
CA VAL A 141 -3.43 3.03 3.79
C VAL A 141 -3.37 2.42 2.40
N CYS A 142 -3.96 3.10 1.43
CA CYS A 142 -3.94 2.72 0.02
C CYS A 142 -3.13 3.73 -0.80
N LYS A 143 -2.44 3.23 -1.83
CA LYS A 143 -1.83 4.06 -2.87
C LYS A 143 -2.88 4.28 -3.97
N VAL A 144 -3.05 5.51 -4.39
CA VAL A 144 -3.93 5.92 -5.49
C VAL A 144 -3.05 6.55 -6.56
N MET A 145 -3.26 6.19 -7.80
CA MET A 145 -2.67 6.93 -8.91
C MET A 145 -3.41 8.25 -9.06
N THR A 146 -2.68 9.33 -9.24
CA THR A 146 -3.29 10.59 -9.61
C THR A 146 -3.68 10.47 -11.08
N GLU A 147 -4.95 10.30 -11.36
CA GLU A 147 -5.46 10.46 -12.71
C GLU A 147 -5.25 11.92 -13.09
N SER A 148 -4.44 12.18 -14.10
CA SER A 148 -4.41 13.48 -14.75
C SER A 148 -5.82 13.73 -15.29
N LEU A 149 -6.42 14.85 -14.93
CA LEU A 149 -7.76 15.27 -15.38
C LEU A 149 -7.81 15.59 -16.90
N GLU A 150 -6.99 14.91 -17.70
CA GLU A 150 -6.92 15.10 -19.14
C GLU A 150 -7.82 14.13 -19.93
N ASP A 151 -8.51 13.21 -19.29
CA ASP A 151 -9.64 12.52 -19.90
C ASP A 151 -10.90 13.40 -19.77
N GLU A 152 -10.87 14.55 -20.44
CA GLU A 152 -12.07 15.29 -20.77
C GLU A 152 -12.97 14.34 -21.56
N ILE A 153 -14.07 13.94 -20.94
CA ILE A 153 -15.19 13.33 -21.62
C ILE A 153 -15.56 14.29 -22.74
N PRO A 154 -15.48 13.90 -24.03
CA PRO A 154 -16.00 14.74 -25.08
C PRO A 154 -17.51 14.88 -24.84
N THR A 155 -17.92 16.03 -24.37
CA THR A 155 -19.32 16.45 -24.40
C THR A 155 -19.69 16.60 -25.88
N GLU A 156 -20.14 15.52 -26.51
CA GLU A 156 -20.93 15.63 -27.72
C GLU A 156 -22.23 16.33 -27.35
N GLU A 157 -22.31 17.60 -27.69
CA GLU A 157 -23.57 18.31 -27.79
C GLU A 157 -24.39 17.65 -28.89
N THR A 158 -25.21 16.69 -28.54
CA THR A 158 -26.28 16.22 -29.43
C THR A 158 -27.52 17.03 -29.16
N GLU A 159 -27.74 17.99 -30.09
CA GLU A 159 -29.04 18.61 -30.30
C GLU A 159 -30.15 17.57 -30.41
N GLY A 160 -31.27 17.89 -29.78
CA GLY A 160 -32.37 17.02 -29.52
C GLY A 160 -32.99 16.36 -30.76
N THR A 161 -33.30 15.10 -30.58
CA THR A 161 -34.46 14.46 -31.20
C THR A 161 -35.09 13.50 -30.20
N ILE A 162 -36.28 13.86 -29.78
CA ILE A 162 -37.15 13.05 -28.93
C ILE A 162 -37.65 11.89 -29.77
N VAL A 163 -37.26 10.68 -29.44
CA VAL A 163 -37.98 9.48 -29.86
C VAL A 163 -38.21 8.61 -28.61
N SER A 164 -39.45 8.56 -28.22
CA SER A 164 -40.00 7.60 -27.28
C SER A 164 -39.91 6.18 -27.83
N ASP A 165 -39.23 5.29 -27.16
CA ASP A 165 -39.69 3.91 -27.05
C ASP A 165 -39.08 3.20 -25.84
N LEU A 166 -40.00 2.81 -24.95
CA LEU A 166 -39.80 1.95 -23.81
C LEU A 166 -39.52 0.51 -24.31
N SER A 167 -38.37 -0.04 -24.00
CA SER A 167 -38.29 -1.48 -23.72
C SER A 167 -37.24 -1.77 -22.67
N ASN A 168 -37.75 -2.10 -21.49
CA ASN A 168 -37.03 -2.72 -20.39
C ASN A 168 -36.41 -4.04 -20.86
N ASP A 169 -35.10 -4.11 -20.91
CA ASP A 169 -34.38 -5.38 -20.73
C ASP A 169 -33.01 -5.11 -20.13
N CYS A 170 -33.02 -5.01 -18.81
CA CYS A 170 -31.82 -5.05 -18.01
C CYS A 170 -31.41 -6.52 -17.82
N LEU A 171 -30.69 -7.07 -18.77
CA LEU A 171 -30.09 -8.39 -18.64
C LEU A 171 -28.87 -8.29 -17.71
N LEU A 172 -29.09 -8.57 -16.43
CA LEU A 172 -28.05 -8.86 -15.45
C LEU A 172 -27.31 -10.14 -15.89
N TYR A 173 -26.17 -9.97 -16.51
CA TYR A 173 -25.27 -11.09 -16.85
C TYR A 173 -24.51 -11.49 -15.60
N THR A 174 -25.00 -12.46 -14.85
CA THR A 174 -24.27 -13.12 -13.78
C THR A 174 -23.50 -14.29 -14.38
N SER A 175 -22.19 -14.18 -14.50
CA SER A 175 -21.34 -15.31 -14.86
C SER A 175 -21.34 -16.32 -13.71
N PRO A 176 -21.60 -17.62 -13.97
CA PRO A 176 -21.59 -18.62 -12.91
C PRO A 176 -20.20 -18.82 -12.33
N SER A 177 -20.15 -18.88 -10.98
CA SER A 177 -18.94 -19.15 -10.23
C SER A 177 -18.34 -20.52 -10.61
N PRO A 178 -17.00 -20.66 -10.64
CA PRO A 178 -16.34 -21.94 -10.94
C PRO A 178 -16.69 -23.11 -10.00
N ARG A 179 -17.41 -22.86 -8.91
CA ARG A 179 -17.81 -23.88 -7.94
C ARG A 179 -19.06 -24.67 -8.29
N ASP A 180 -19.83 -24.26 -9.31
CA ASP A 180 -21.09 -24.92 -9.67
C ASP A 180 -20.94 -26.06 -10.69
N ARG A 181 -19.72 -26.45 -11.05
CA ARG A 181 -19.43 -27.50 -12.06
C ARG A 181 -19.23 -28.90 -11.53
N THR A 182 -19.57 -29.19 -10.30
CA THR A 182 -19.45 -30.56 -9.78
C THR A 182 -20.76 -31.03 -9.16
N ARG A 183 -21.73 -31.39 -10.00
CA ARG A 183 -22.77 -32.41 -9.71
C ARG A 183 -23.46 -32.83 -11.00
N SER A 184 -22.93 -33.85 -11.60
CA SER A 184 -23.68 -34.84 -12.43
C SER A 184 -22.99 -36.16 -12.25
#